data_7531371aa42e434a8392ece1630e4eaa
#
_entry.id   7531371aa42e434a8392ece1630e4eaa
#
_cell.length_a   1.000
_cell.length_b   1.000
_cell.length_c   1.000
_cell.angle_alpha   90.00
_cell.angle_beta   90.00
_cell.angle_gamma   90.00
#
_symmetry.space_group_name_H-M   'P 1'
#
loop_
_entity.id
_entity.type
_entity.pdbx_description
1 polymer ?
#
loop_
_entity_poly.entity_id
_entity_poly.type
_entity_poly.pdbx_seq_one_letter_code
_entity_poly.pdbx_strand_id
1 'polypeptide(L)'
;HLRKGVKFHDGTDFNAEAVKVNFDRVTNPENKLKRYSLYSNIAKTEVVDDLTAKVPLKTHFSPFINQLAHPSAVMISPTALKKYGKDIMFHPVGTGPYKFVEWKQTDYLKGAKNENYWRPGLPKIDTITWVPVVDNNARSAMMRTGEAHFTFPVPYEQAAVLEKDEHLKLVAAPSIVTRYLNMNMLQKPFDDLRVRQAINYAINKEALAKVAFSGYAFPSEGPLPQGVDYAVKLGPWPYHPKKAKELLAEAGYPNGFETTLWSAYNHTTGQKVIQFIQQQLAQVGIKAQVQALEAGQRVEKVESHQDAATAPVRLYYTGWSSSTGEADWGLRPLFAGDKTPPSMYNIS
;
A
#
# COMPACT_ATOMS: atom_id res chain seq x y z
N HIS A 1 11.46 -17.30 -20.16
CA HIS A 1 11.85 -16.77 -21.47
C HIS A 1 11.49 -15.30 -21.56
N LEU A 2 12.35 -14.51 -22.21
CA LEU A 2 12.22 -13.07 -22.38
C LEU A 2 11.68 -12.73 -23.76
N ARG A 3 11.07 -11.55 -23.88
CA ARG A 3 10.62 -11.02 -25.16
C ARG A 3 11.80 -10.58 -26.00
N LYS A 4 11.86 -11.05 -27.24
CA LYS A 4 12.91 -10.68 -28.21
C LYS A 4 12.76 -9.21 -28.66
N GLY A 5 13.88 -8.53 -28.86
CA GLY A 5 13.95 -7.19 -29.46
C GLY A 5 13.55 -6.04 -28.54
N VAL A 6 13.40 -6.28 -27.23
CA VAL A 6 13.14 -5.22 -26.27
C VAL A 6 14.45 -4.49 -25.94
N LYS A 7 14.39 -3.15 -25.94
CA LYS A 7 15.52 -2.30 -25.56
C LYS A 7 15.20 -1.43 -24.36
N PHE A 8 16.20 -1.18 -23.55
CA PHE A 8 16.13 -0.14 -22.53
C PHE A 8 16.09 1.25 -23.16
N HIS A 9 15.70 2.26 -22.38
CA HIS A 9 15.61 3.65 -22.84
C HIS A 9 16.97 4.23 -23.27
N ASP A 10 18.08 3.65 -22.81
CA ASP A 10 19.44 4.02 -23.22
C ASP A 10 19.91 3.28 -24.49
N GLY A 11 19.05 2.49 -25.12
CA GLY A 11 19.32 1.75 -26.35
C GLY A 11 19.97 0.39 -26.14
N THR A 12 20.36 0.02 -24.93
CA THR A 12 20.95 -1.30 -24.63
C THR A 12 19.88 -2.40 -24.65
N ASP A 13 20.29 -3.64 -24.94
CA ASP A 13 19.35 -4.75 -25.05
C ASP A 13 18.85 -5.23 -23.69
N PHE A 14 17.57 -5.53 -23.62
CA PHE A 14 16.98 -6.27 -22.52
C PHE A 14 17.14 -7.77 -22.77
N ASN A 15 17.97 -8.43 -21.98
CA ASN A 15 18.34 -9.83 -22.14
C ASN A 15 18.44 -10.53 -20.76
N ALA A 16 18.82 -11.82 -20.77
CA ALA A 16 18.91 -12.62 -19.56
C ALA A 16 20.01 -12.12 -18.59
N GLU A 17 21.07 -11.51 -19.08
CA GLU A 17 22.07 -10.87 -18.23
C GLU A 17 21.49 -9.65 -17.49
N ALA A 18 20.67 -8.85 -18.15
CA ALA A 18 19.97 -7.74 -17.50
C ALA A 18 19.05 -8.22 -16.38
N VAL A 19 18.33 -9.34 -16.57
CA VAL A 19 17.52 -9.96 -15.51
C VAL A 19 18.39 -10.40 -14.34
N LYS A 20 19.51 -11.07 -14.64
CA LYS A 20 20.45 -11.51 -13.60
C LYS A 20 20.98 -10.34 -12.78
N VAL A 21 21.46 -9.29 -13.40
CA VAL A 21 21.98 -8.10 -12.72
C VAL A 21 20.92 -7.48 -11.77
N ASN A 22 19.67 -7.40 -12.23
CA ASN A 22 18.59 -6.84 -11.42
C ASN A 22 18.23 -7.75 -10.22
N PHE A 23 18.11 -9.06 -10.42
CA PHE A 23 17.81 -9.97 -9.31
C PHE A 23 18.99 -10.11 -8.35
N ASP A 24 20.23 -10.21 -8.82
CA ASP A 24 21.40 -10.24 -7.95
C ASP A 24 21.49 -8.97 -7.09
N ARG A 25 21.11 -7.82 -7.66
CA ARG A 25 21.05 -6.56 -6.92
C ARG A 25 19.99 -6.59 -5.80
N VAL A 26 18.76 -7.04 -6.09
CA VAL A 26 17.64 -7.00 -5.12
C VAL A 26 17.74 -8.10 -4.08
N THR A 27 18.41 -9.21 -4.37
CA THR A 27 18.61 -10.33 -3.44
C THR A 27 19.89 -10.21 -2.60
N ASN A 28 20.75 -9.24 -2.87
CA ASN A 28 21.92 -8.98 -2.05
C ASN A 28 21.53 -8.15 -0.80
N PRO A 29 21.63 -8.70 0.43
CA PRO A 29 21.25 -8.00 1.67
C PRO A 29 22.12 -6.77 1.95
N GLU A 30 23.38 -6.74 1.47
CA GLU A 30 24.29 -5.60 1.63
C GLU A 30 23.78 -4.32 0.96
N ASN A 31 22.92 -4.46 -0.06
CA ASN A 31 22.29 -3.33 -0.72
C ASN A 31 21.19 -2.66 0.12
N LYS A 32 20.74 -3.30 1.20
CA LYS A 32 19.74 -2.80 2.17
C LYS A 32 18.47 -2.28 1.47
N LEU A 33 18.04 -2.95 0.39
CA LEU A 33 16.88 -2.52 -0.37
C LEU A 33 15.59 -2.81 0.37
N LYS A 34 14.69 -1.83 0.42
CA LYS A 34 13.44 -1.88 1.19
C LYS A 34 12.54 -3.10 0.86
N ARG A 35 12.64 -3.66 -0.35
CA ARG A 35 11.84 -4.80 -0.82
C ARG A 35 12.64 -6.10 -0.94
N TYR A 36 13.79 -6.19 -0.29
CA TYR A 36 14.59 -7.42 -0.23
C TYR A 36 13.77 -8.65 0.14
N SER A 37 12.90 -8.53 1.14
CA SER A 37 12.08 -9.66 1.64
C SER A 37 11.16 -10.28 0.58
N LEU A 38 10.69 -9.51 -0.41
CA LEU A 38 9.89 -10.04 -1.52
C LEU A 38 10.69 -11.02 -2.39
N TYR A 39 11.98 -10.83 -2.54
CA TYR A 39 12.82 -11.58 -3.47
C TYR A 39 13.83 -12.50 -2.77
N SER A 40 13.85 -12.51 -1.44
CA SER A 40 14.81 -13.28 -0.63
C SER A 40 14.73 -14.81 -0.84
N ASN A 41 13.63 -15.31 -1.39
CA ASN A 41 13.46 -16.72 -1.75
C ASN A 41 14.15 -17.10 -3.09
N ILE A 42 14.61 -16.15 -3.89
CA ILE A 42 15.44 -16.43 -5.07
C ILE A 42 16.79 -16.97 -4.57
N ALA A 43 17.17 -18.17 -5.01
CA ALA A 43 18.45 -18.75 -4.65
C ALA A 43 19.61 -18.12 -5.45
N LYS A 44 19.40 -17.97 -6.75
CA LYS A 44 20.32 -17.36 -7.71
C LYS A 44 19.59 -17.04 -9.01
N THR A 45 20.26 -16.34 -9.92
CA THR A 45 19.79 -16.16 -11.31
C THR A 45 20.87 -16.67 -12.26
N GLU A 46 20.50 -17.55 -13.16
CA GLU A 46 21.37 -18.16 -14.14
C GLU A 46 20.99 -17.69 -15.56
N VAL A 47 21.96 -17.30 -16.33
CA VAL A 47 21.80 -17.04 -17.77
C VAL A 47 21.94 -18.36 -18.51
N VAL A 48 20.89 -18.80 -19.19
CA VAL A 48 20.91 -20.01 -20.02
C VAL A 48 21.30 -19.67 -21.44
N ASP A 49 20.69 -18.64 -21.98
CA ASP A 49 21.00 -18.00 -23.27
C ASP A 49 20.55 -16.53 -23.20
N ASP A 50 20.72 -15.79 -24.30
CA ASP A 50 20.41 -14.34 -24.34
C ASP A 50 18.96 -14.00 -23.92
N LEU A 51 18.02 -14.91 -24.16
CA LEU A 51 16.59 -14.70 -23.91
C LEU A 51 16.00 -15.64 -22.86
N THR A 52 16.83 -16.44 -22.20
CA THR A 52 16.39 -17.40 -21.18
C THR A 52 17.16 -17.21 -19.88
N ALA A 53 16.49 -16.71 -18.86
CA ALA A 53 17.00 -16.66 -17.50
C ALA A 53 16.30 -17.74 -16.66
N LYS A 54 17.09 -18.51 -15.88
CA LYS A 54 16.60 -19.48 -14.92
C LYS A 54 16.74 -18.92 -13.51
N VAL A 55 15.65 -18.94 -12.75
CA VAL A 55 15.57 -18.37 -11.41
C VAL A 55 15.13 -19.45 -10.41
N PRO A 56 16.07 -20.30 -9.93
CA PRO A 56 15.78 -21.27 -8.87
C PRO A 56 15.37 -20.59 -7.58
N LEU A 57 14.37 -21.14 -6.92
CA LEU A 57 13.92 -20.69 -5.59
C LEU A 57 14.54 -21.58 -4.51
N LYS A 58 14.81 -21.01 -3.33
CA LYS A 58 15.32 -21.74 -2.15
C LYS A 58 14.31 -22.79 -1.65
N THR A 59 13.03 -22.43 -1.71
CA THR A 59 11.90 -23.30 -1.34
C THR A 59 10.78 -23.10 -2.35
N HIS A 60 9.89 -24.12 -2.48
CA HIS A 60 8.69 -23.97 -3.30
C HIS A 60 7.86 -22.78 -2.79
N PHE A 61 7.48 -21.89 -3.71
CA PHE A 61 6.72 -20.69 -3.39
C PHE A 61 5.81 -20.33 -4.57
N SER A 62 4.56 -20.75 -4.51
CA SER A 62 3.58 -20.55 -5.59
C SER A 62 3.28 -19.09 -5.94
N PRO A 63 3.32 -18.09 -5.00
CA PRO A 63 3.09 -16.70 -5.31
C PRO A 63 4.24 -16.00 -6.06
N PHE A 64 5.35 -16.69 -6.35
CA PHE A 64 6.54 -16.05 -6.93
C PHE A 64 6.25 -15.29 -8.24
N ILE A 65 5.43 -15.87 -9.13
CA ILE A 65 5.07 -15.20 -10.40
C ILE A 65 4.31 -13.89 -10.13
N ASN A 66 3.43 -13.88 -9.15
CA ASN A 66 2.70 -12.67 -8.75
C ASN A 66 3.64 -11.60 -8.17
N GLN A 67 4.69 -12.01 -7.46
CA GLN A 67 5.71 -11.07 -6.96
C GLN A 67 6.44 -10.34 -8.09
N LEU A 68 6.60 -10.97 -9.26
CA LEU A 68 7.19 -10.32 -10.44
C LEU A 68 6.30 -9.21 -11.04
N ALA A 69 5.01 -9.19 -10.70
CA ALA A 69 4.10 -8.10 -11.06
C ALA A 69 4.16 -6.91 -10.09
N HIS A 70 4.83 -7.06 -8.95
CA HIS A 70 5.00 -5.96 -7.99
C HIS A 70 5.85 -4.82 -8.60
N PRO A 71 5.50 -3.52 -8.37
CA PRO A 71 6.26 -2.39 -8.93
C PRO A 71 7.78 -2.39 -8.66
N SER A 72 8.23 -3.06 -7.60
CA SER A 72 9.67 -3.18 -7.32
C SER A 72 10.40 -4.24 -8.16
N ALA A 73 9.70 -5.04 -8.96
CA ALA A 73 10.29 -6.02 -9.87
C ALA A 73 10.66 -5.44 -11.24
N VAL A 74 10.55 -4.11 -11.41
CA VAL A 74 10.94 -3.45 -12.67
C VAL A 74 12.41 -3.69 -12.98
N MET A 75 12.68 -3.94 -14.26
CA MET A 75 14.05 -4.13 -14.76
C MET A 75 14.68 -2.79 -15.10
N ILE A 76 15.84 -2.52 -14.54
CA ILE A 76 16.62 -1.30 -14.75
C ILE A 76 17.81 -1.66 -15.65
N SER A 77 18.19 -0.77 -16.56
CA SER A 77 19.36 -0.95 -17.40
C SER A 77 20.62 -1.22 -16.58
N PRO A 78 21.35 -2.32 -16.82
CA PRO A 78 22.65 -2.58 -16.18
C PRO A 78 23.67 -1.46 -16.42
N THR A 79 23.66 -0.87 -17.61
CA THR A 79 24.50 0.27 -17.95
C THR A 79 24.19 1.48 -17.08
N ALA A 80 22.90 1.79 -16.89
CA ALA A 80 22.48 2.88 -16.02
C ALA A 80 22.79 2.58 -14.53
N LEU A 81 22.58 1.35 -14.07
CA LEU A 81 22.96 0.94 -12.70
C LEU A 81 24.46 1.12 -12.46
N LYS A 82 25.31 0.72 -13.41
CA LYS A 82 26.76 0.91 -13.32
C LYS A 82 27.15 2.38 -13.32
N LYS A 83 26.49 3.21 -14.14
CA LYS A 83 26.78 4.64 -14.30
C LYS A 83 26.37 5.46 -13.08
N TYR A 84 25.16 5.24 -12.56
CA TYR A 84 24.55 6.11 -11.58
C TYR A 84 24.55 5.53 -10.14
N GLY A 85 24.74 4.22 -9.98
CA GLY A 85 24.83 3.59 -8.66
C GLY A 85 23.63 3.92 -7.76
N LYS A 86 23.89 4.57 -6.63
CA LYS A 86 22.85 4.98 -5.67
C LYS A 86 21.94 6.09 -6.20
N ASP A 87 22.41 6.86 -7.17
CA ASP A 87 21.65 7.99 -7.75
C ASP A 87 20.70 7.54 -8.89
N ILE A 88 20.59 6.22 -9.12
CA ILE A 88 19.70 5.65 -10.16
C ILE A 88 18.24 6.11 -10.01
N MET A 89 17.80 6.46 -8.81
CA MET A 89 16.46 6.99 -8.56
C MET A 89 16.18 8.32 -9.27
N PHE A 90 17.22 9.10 -9.55
CA PHE A 90 17.13 10.38 -10.28
C PHE A 90 17.38 10.21 -11.79
N HIS A 91 17.77 9.02 -12.21
CA HIS A 91 18.10 8.68 -13.59
C HIS A 91 17.49 7.34 -14.02
N PRO A 92 16.15 7.17 -13.88
CA PRO A 92 15.52 5.89 -14.18
C PRO A 92 15.61 5.53 -15.66
N VAL A 93 16.12 4.35 -15.95
CA VAL A 93 16.25 3.78 -17.30
C VAL A 93 15.64 2.38 -17.29
N GLY A 94 14.47 2.24 -17.88
CA GLY A 94 13.72 0.98 -17.99
C GLY A 94 13.37 0.64 -19.43
N THR A 95 12.36 -0.23 -19.61
CA THR A 95 11.83 -0.67 -20.91
C THR A 95 10.39 -0.19 -21.14
N GLY A 96 9.91 0.74 -20.33
CA GLY A 96 8.54 1.21 -20.32
C GLY A 96 8.15 2.10 -21.50
N PRO A 97 6.85 2.48 -21.60
CA PRO A 97 6.35 3.30 -22.68
C PRO A 97 6.81 4.75 -22.66
N TYR A 98 7.29 5.24 -21.50
CA TYR A 98 7.79 6.60 -21.33
C TYR A 98 9.22 6.61 -20.82
N LYS A 99 10.04 7.47 -21.41
CA LYS A 99 11.41 7.79 -20.98
C LYS A 99 11.39 8.95 -20.01
N PHE A 100 12.21 8.88 -18.99
CA PHE A 100 12.46 9.99 -18.07
C PHE A 100 13.05 11.19 -18.81
N VAL A 101 12.54 12.39 -18.53
CA VAL A 101 13.05 13.64 -19.06
C VAL A 101 13.69 14.45 -17.95
N GLU A 102 12.89 14.82 -16.95
CA GLU A 102 13.36 15.58 -15.79
C GLU A 102 12.43 15.45 -14.59
N TRP A 103 12.96 15.67 -13.42
CA TRP A 103 12.22 15.72 -12.18
C TRP A 103 12.66 16.94 -11.36
N LYS A 104 11.76 17.89 -11.21
CA LYS A 104 11.88 18.98 -10.24
C LYS A 104 11.09 18.56 -9.01
N GLN A 105 11.80 18.24 -7.94
CA GLN A 105 11.18 17.82 -6.68
C GLN A 105 10.15 18.87 -6.23
N THR A 106 8.99 18.42 -5.77
CA THR A 106 7.83 19.25 -5.36
C THR A 106 7.10 19.99 -6.47
N ASP A 107 7.64 20.07 -7.68
CA ASP A 107 7.06 20.79 -8.79
C ASP A 107 6.43 19.81 -9.81
N TYR A 108 7.26 19.04 -10.53
CA TYR A 108 6.75 18.05 -11.50
C TYR A 108 7.77 16.96 -11.84
N LEU A 109 7.25 15.85 -12.37
CA LEU A 109 8.00 14.80 -13.04
C LEU A 109 7.53 14.72 -14.50
N LYS A 110 8.47 14.74 -15.47
CA LYS A 110 8.16 14.72 -16.89
C LYS A 110 8.72 13.49 -17.59
N GLY A 111 7.89 12.87 -18.41
CA GLY A 111 8.24 11.74 -19.27
C GLY A 111 7.87 12.00 -20.72
N ALA A 112 8.72 11.55 -21.63
CA ALA A 112 8.48 11.57 -23.07
C ALA A 112 8.25 10.15 -23.60
N LYS A 113 7.49 10.03 -24.66
CA LYS A 113 7.23 8.78 -25.36
C LYS A 113 8.51 8.02 -25.69
N ASN A 114 8.48 6.71 -25.48
CA ASN A 114 9.48 5.80 -25.96
C ASN A 114 9.10 5.32 -27.37
N GLU A 115 9.71 5.89 -28.41
CA GLU A 115 9.45 5.54 -29.80
C GLU A 115 9.76 4.06 -30.10
N ASN A 116 10.68 3.46 -29.33
CA ASN A 116 11.08 2.06 -29.46
C ASN A 116 10.34 1.15 -28.46
N TYR A 117 9.15 1.56 -28.01
CA TYR A 117 8.39 0.73 -27.09
C TYR A 117 7.97 -0.57 -27.77
N TRP A 118 8.16 -1.69 -27.07
CA TRP A 118 7.96 -3.03 -27.61
C TRP A 118 6.51 -3.39 -27.99
N ARG A 119 5.50 -2.57 -27.61
CA ARG A 119 4.11 -2.71 -28.07
C ARG A 119 3.86 -1.76 -29.23
N PRO A 120 3.59 -2.27 -30.45
CA PRO A 120 3.34 -1.43 -31.61
C PRO A 120 2.18 -0.46 -31.39
N GLY A 121 2.34 0.78 -31.84
CA GLY A 121 1.30 1.82 -31.75
C GLY A 121 1.08 2.41 -30.36
N LEU A 122 1.90 2.05 -29.39
CA LEU A 122 1.86 2.60 -28.01
C LEU A 122 3.21 3.22 -27.64
N PRO A 123 3.21 4.21 -26.71
CA PRO A 123 2.05 4.93 -26.19
C PRO A 123 1.46 5.89 -27.24
N LYS A 124 0.21 6.32 -27.05
CA LYS A 124 -0.45 7.27 -27.96
C LYS A 124 -0.20 8.73 -27.56
N ILE A 125 0.13 8.98 -26.32
CA ILE A 125 0.40 10.32 -25.76
C ILE A 125 1.91 10.55 -25.82
N ASP A 126 2.33 11.69 -26.34
CA ASP A 126 3.75 11.96 -26.58
C ASP A 126 4.49 12.40 -25.31
N THR A 127 3.81 13.12 -24.41
CA THR A 127 4.41 13.63 -23.17
C THR A 127 3.46 13.48 -21.99
N ILE A 128 3.98 13.07 -20.84
CA ILE A 128 3.25 13.04 -19.56
C ILE A 128 4.00 13.93 -18.56
N THR A 129 3.25 14.78 -17.89
CA THR A 129 3.75 15.58 -16.77
C THR A 129 2.92 15.22 -15.52
N TRP A 130 3.57 14.71 -14.49
CA TRP A 130 2.97 14.46 -13.18
C TRP A 130 3.23 15.65 -12.29
N VAL A 131 2.16 16.28 -11.80
CA VAL A 131 2.22 17.44 -10.92
C VAL A 131 1.66 17.06 -9.54
N PRO A 132 2.44 17.16 -8.45
CA PRO A 132 1.95 16.91 -7.12
C PRO A 132 1.10 18.10 -6.64
N VAL A 133 -0.20 17.89 -6.48
CA VAL A 133 -1.13 18.89 -5.94
C VAL A 133 -1.75 18.37 -4.65
N VAL A 134 -1.35 18.90 -3.51
CA VAL A 134 -1.75 18.42 -2.19
C VAL A 134 -3.19 18.80 -1.86
N ASP A 135 -3.63 19.98 -2.25
CA ASP A 135 -4.99 20.47 -1.96
C ASP A 135 -6.04 19.79 -2.84
N ASN A 136 -7.07 19.24 -2.20
CA ASN A 136 -8.15 18.52 -2.87
C ASN A 136 -9.01 19.40 -3.77
N ASN A 137 -9.25 20.67 -3.36
CA ASN A 137 -10.09 21.60 -4.11
C ASN A 137 -9.35 22.08 -5.35
N ALA A 138 -8.04 22.36 -5.22
CA ALA A 138 -7.18 22.72 -6.35
C ALA A 138 -7.17 21.59 -7.41
N ARG A 139 -6.96 20.34 -7.00
CA ARG A 139 -7.00 19.19 -7.95
C ARG A 139 -8.34 19.09 -8.69
N SER A 140 -9.44 19.28 -7.98
CA SER A 140 -10.77 19.22 -8.60
C SER A 140 -11.02 20.40 -9.54
N ALA A 141 -10.53 21.58 -9.19
CA ALA A 141 -10.61 22.76 -10.06
C ALA A 141 -9.81 22.55 -11.35
N MET A 142 -8.57 22.06 -11.26
CA MET A 142 -7.73 21.77 -12.42
C MET A 142 -8.39 20.76 -13.38
N MET A 143 -9.12 19.76 -12.87
CA MET A 143 -9.87 18.83 -13.71
C MET A 143 -11.03 19.55 -14.45
N ARG A 144 -11.77 20.40 -13.75
CA ARG A 144 -12.92 21.11 -14.32
C ARG A 144 -12.51 22.20 -15.32
N THR A 145 -11.35 22.80 -15.16
CA THR A 145 -10.81 23.81 -16.07
C THR A 145 -10.06 23.21 -17.26
N GLY A 146 -9.80 21.89 -17.25
CA GLY A 146 -8.99 21.24 -18.28
C GLY A 146 -7.49 21.47 -18.13
N GLU A 147 -7.03 22.09 -17.04
CA GLU A 147 -5.61 22.24 -16.75
C GLU A 147 -4.96 20.87 -16.45
N ALA A 148 -5.68 19.96 -15.80
CA ALA A 148 -5.29 18.57 -15.63
C ALA A 148 -6.23 17.63 -16.40
N HIS A 149 -5.67 16.58 -17.02
CA HIS A 149 -6.39 15.61 -17.82
C HIS A 149 -6.71 14.32 -17.06
N PHE A 150 -6.07 14.11 -15.92
CA PHE A 150 -6.26 12.94 -15.08
C PHE A 150 -5.88 13.29 -13.63
N THR A 151 -6.65 12.79 -12.67
CA THR A 151 -6.32 12.89 -11.24
C THR A 151 -6.57 11.59 -10.50
N PHE A 152 -5.71 11.30 -9.52
CA PHE A 152 -5.84 10.17 -8.60
C PHE A 152 -5.10 10.50 -7.29
N PRO A 153 -5.73 10.25 -6.14
CA PRO A 153 -7.13 9.88 -5.93
C PRO A 153 -8.08 11.06 -6.10
N VAL A 154 -9.33 10.77 -6.47
CA VAL A 154 -10.41 11.76 -6.45
C VAL A 154 -10.85 11.97 -4.99
N PRO A 155 -11.04 13.21 -4.52
CA PRO A 155 -11.61 13.47 -3.19
C PRO A 155 -13.02 12.90 -3.10
N TYR A 156 -13.27 12.04 -2.12
CA TYR A 156 -14.56 11.31 -1.99
C TYR A 156 -15.74 12.25 -1.86
N GLU A 157 -15.60 13.33 -1.11
CA GLU A 157 -16.64 14.35 -0.92
C GLU A 157 -16.99 15.13 -2.19
N GLN A 158 -16.11 15.13 -3.18
CA GLN A 158 -16.30 15.84 -4.44
C GLN A 158 -16.66 14.90 -5.60
N ALA A 159 -16.52 13.59 -5.42
CA ALA A 159 -16.74 12.61 -6.47
C ALA A 159 -18.13 12.74 -7.13
N ALA A 160 -19.20 12.84 -6.33
CA ALA A 160 -20.56 13.00 -6.83
C ALA A 160 -20.82 14.33 -7.59
N VAL A 161 -20.02 15.35 -7.31
CA VAL A 161 -20.09 16.64 -8.03
C VAL A 161 -19.36 16.54 -9.36
N LEU A 162 -18.16 15.95 -9.33
CA LEU A 162 -17.34 15.74 -10.54
C LEU A 162 -17.99 14.77 -11.52
N GLU A 163 -18.72 13.77 -11.03
CA GLU A 163 -19.45 12.80 -11.85
C GLU A 163 -20.56 13.45 -12.70
N LYS A 164 -21.12 14.58 -12.24
CA LYS A 164 -22.17 15.32 -12.97
C LYS A 164 -21.63 16.27 -14.03
N ASP A 165 -20.33 16.47 -14.07
CA ASP A 165 -19.70 17.34 -15.05
C ASP A 165 -19.57 16.57 -16.39
N GLU A 166 -20.22 17.08 -17.43
CA GLU A 166 -20.28 16.41 -18.75
C GLU A 166 -18.92 16.27 -19.46
N HIS A 167 -17.93 17.06 -19.04
CA HIS A 167 -16.57 17.01 -19.56
C HIS A 167 -15.67 16.02 -18.80
N LEU A 168 -16.16 15.47 -17.69
CA LEU A 168 -15.38 14.58 -16.83
C LEU A 168 -15.96 13.16 -16.82
N LYS A 169 -15.07 12.20 -16.64
CA LYS A 169 -15.44 10.80 -16.44
C LYS A 169 -14.89 10.32 -15.09
N LEU A 170 -15.78 10.10 -14.13
CA LEU A 170 -15.43 9.42 -12.89
C LEU A 170 -15.32 7.92 -13.14
N VAL A 171 -14.18 7.32 -12.72
CA VAL A 171 -13.98 5.87 -12.72
C VAL A 171 -13.78 5.42 -11.29
N ALA A 172 -14.69 4.59 -10.80
CA ALA A 172 -14.60 3.97 -9.48
C ALA A 172 -14.64 2.45 -9.64
N ALA A 173 -13.76 1.75 -8.94
CA ALA A 173 -13.67 0.30 -8.96
C ALA A 173 -13.28 -0.23 -7.57
N PRO A 174 -13.63 -1.48 -7.24
CA PRO A 174 -13.15 -2.14 -6.03
C PRO A 174 -11.62 -2.13 -5.98
N SER A 175 -11.09 -1.84 -4.80
CA SER A 175 -9.65 -1.77 -4.55
C SER A 175 -9.12 -3.06 -3.96
N ILE A 176 -7.82 -3.31 -4.13
CA ILE A 176 -7.06 -4.36 -3.44
C ILE A 176 -6.48 -3.88 -2.09
N VAL A 177 -6.97 -2.75 -1.58
CA VAL A 177 -6.54 -2.17 -0.30
C VAL A 177 -7.58 -2.43 0.78
N THR A 178 -7.17 -3.06 1.88
CA THR A 178 -7.96 -3.09 3.12
C THR A 178 -7.46 -2.00 4.07
N ARG A 179 -8.37 -1.18 4.60
CA ARG A 179 -8.13 -0.26 5.70
C ARG A 179 -8.58 -0.91 7.00
N TYR A 180 -7.76 -0.85 8.03
CA TYR A 180 -8.06 -1.53 9.28
C TYR A 180 -7.51 -0.76 10.49
N LEU A 181 -8.06 -1.08 11.64
CA LEU A 181 -7.57 -0.67 12.94
C LEU A 181 -6.71 -1.81 13.51
N ASN A 182 -5.41 -1.63 13.51
CA ASN A 182 -4.49 -2.57 14.11
C ASN A 182 -4.46 -2.38 15.64
N MET A 183 -4.39 -3.48 16.37
CA MET A 183 -4.36 -3.52 17.84
C MET A 183 -3.07 -4.21 18.27
N ASN A 184 -2.25 -3.56 19.11
CA ASN A 184 -1.01 -4.18 19.58
C ASN A 184 -1.32 -5.28 20.61
N MET A 185 -1.43 -6.52 20.13
CA MET A 185 -1.82 -7.68 20.93
C MET A 185 -0.79 -8.11 21.99
N LEU A 186 0.44 -7.59 21.94
CA LEU A 186 1.46 -7.88 22.95
C LEU A 186 1.36 -6.93 24.15
N GLN A 187 0.38 -6.03 24.15
CA GLN A 187 0.20 -5.05 25.21
C GLN A 187 -1.23 -5.02 25.73
N LYS A 188 -1.34 -4.85 27.07
CA LYS A 188 -2.65 -4.68 27.71
C LYS A 188 -3.33 -3.38 27.27
N PRO A 189 -4.67 -3.40 27.12
CA PRO A 189 -5.56 -4.54 27.33
C PRO A 189 -5.80 -5.37 26.04
N PHE A 190 -5.06 -5.13 24.96
CA PHE A 190 -5.30 -5.74 23.63
C PHE A 190 -4.80 -7.19 23.53
N ASP A 191 -4.08 -7.70 24.52
CA ASP A 191 -3.74 -9.10 24.70
C ASP A 191 -4.98 -9.99 24.97
N ASP A 192 -6.07 -9.41 25.50
CA ASP A 192 -7.34 -10.12 25.71
C ASP A 192 -8.19 -10.12 24.44
N LEU A 193 -8.57 -11.31 23.98
CA LEU A 193 -9.43 -11.50 22.80
C LEU A 193 -10.77 -10.79 22.94
N ARG A 194 -11.36 -10.77 24.15
CA ARG A 194 -12.66 -10.14 24.41
C ARG A 194 -12.60 -8.63 24.18
N VAL A 195 -11.52 -7.98 24.53
CA VAL A 195 -11.27 -6.56 24.27
C VAL A 195 -11.21 -6.30 22.75
N ARG A 196 -10.50 -7.14 21.99
CA ARG A 196 -10.39 -6.99 20.52
C ARG A 196 -11.75 -7.20 19.85
N GLN A 197 -12.53 -8.18 20.31
CA GLN A 197 -13.90 -8.41 19.83
C GLN A 197 -14.81 -7.23 20.17
N ALA A 198 -14.73 -6.70 21.40
CA ALA A 198 -15.52 -5.54 21.83
C ALA A 198 -15.28 -4.33 20.93
N ILE A 199 -14.04 -4.04 20.59
CA ILE A 199 -13.67 -2.95 19.65
C ILE A 199 -14.33 -3.19 18.27
N ASN A 200 -14.32 -4.43 17.78
CA ASN A 200 -14.99 -4.75 16.51
C ASN A 200 -16.50 -4.56 16.55
N TYR A 201 -17.17 -4.93 17.66
CA TYR A 201 -18.60 -4.70 17.85
C TYR A 201 -18.96 -3.22 18.11
N ALA A 202 -18.02 -2.43 18.64
CA ALA A 202 -18.25 -1.02 18.97
C ALA A 202 -18.28 -0.09 17.75
N ILE A 203 -17.74 -0.51 16.60
CA ILE A 203 -17.56 0.37 15.44
C ILE A 203 -18.58 0.04 14.34
N ASN A 204 -19.45 1.00 14.02
CA ASN A 204 -20.38 0.92 12.89
C ASN A 204 -19.63 1.18 11.57
N LYS A 205 -19.22 0.12 10.92
CA LYS A 205 -18.38 0.17 9.70
C LYS A 205 -19.15 0.71 8.50
N GLU A 206 -20.45 0.46 8.40
CA GLU A 206 -21.30 1.02 7.33
C GLU A 206 -21.44 2.53 7.46
N ALA A 207 -21.71 3.01 8.69
CA ALA A 207 -21.78 4.44 8.96
C ALA A 207 -20.43 5.12 8.73
N LEU A 208 -19.32 4.47 9.12
CA LEU A 208 -17.96 4.94 8.85
C LEU A 208 -17.71 5.11 7.35
N ALA A 209 -18.09 4.12 6.54
CA ALA A 209 -17.94 4.17 5.08
C ALA A 209 -18.71 5.36 4.47
N LYS A 210 -19.91 5.62 4.95
CA LYS A 210 -20.72 6.79 4.51
C LYS A 210 -20.10 8.12 4.93
N VAL A 211 -19.69 8.24 6.20
CA VAL A 211 -19.21 9.51 6.77
C VAL A 211 -17.82 9.90 6.26
N ALA A 212 -16.88 8.95 6.24
CA ALA A 212 -15.50 9.25 5.89
C ALA A 212 -15.18 9.10 4.40
N PHE A 213 -15.94 8.27 3.68
CA PHE A 213 -15.67 7.91 2.29
C PHE A 213 -16.83 8.24 1.34
N SER A 214 -17.84 8.96 1.80
CA SER A 214 -19.01 9.37 1.00
C SER A 214 -19.68 8.18 0.27
N GLY A 215 -19.61 6.97 0.84
CA GLY A 215 -20.16 5.75 0.25
C GLY A 215 -19.23 5.04 -0.74
N TYR A 216 -18.04 5.57 -1.06
CA TYR A 216 -17.05 4.93 -1.95
C TYR A 216 -16.15 3.91 -1.21
N ALA A 217 -16.63 3.36 -0.12
CA ALA A 217 -16.02 2.26 0.60
C ALA A 217 -17.11 1.33 1.14
N PHE A 218 -16.75 0.10 1.45
CA PHE A 218 -17.64 -0.88 2.06
C PHE A 218 -16.93 -1.62 3.20
N PRO A 219 -17.68 -2.11 4.19
CA PRO A 219 -17.12 -2.92 5.26
C PRO A 219 -16.37 -4.13 4.71
N SER A 220 -15.21 -4.43 5.26
CA SER A 220 -14.46 -5.62 4.88
C SER A 220 -15.16 -6.89 5.39
N GLU A 221 -15.27 -7.90 4.54
CA GLU A 221 -15.85 -9.21 4.86
C GLU A 221 -14.80 -10.24 5.30
N GLY A 222 -13.55 -9.83 5.36
CA GLY A 222 -12.41 -10.65 5.76
C GLY A 222 -11.10 -9.85 5.72
N PRO A 223 -9.96 -10.49 6.00
CA PRO A 223 -8.67 -9.82 5.99
C PRO A 223 -8.20 -9.42 4.58
N LEU A 224 -8.69 -10.11 3.54
CA LEU A 224 -8.38 -9.83 2.15
C LEU A 224 -9.54 -9.09 1.45
N PRO A 225 -9.25 -8.11 0.58
CA PRO A 225 -10.25 -7.54 -0.31
C PRO A 225 -10.82 -8.60 -1.26
N GLN A 226 -12.11 -8.49 -1.62
CA GLN A 226 -12.79 -9.49 -2.45
C GLN A 226 -12.22 -9.66 -3.87
N GLY A 227 -11.47 -8.69 -4.38
CA GLY A 227 -10.80 -8.77 -5.67
C GLY A 227 -9.45 -9.50 -5.65
N VAL A 228 -9.03 -10.04 -4.51
CA VAL A 228 -7.78 -10.79 -4.34
C VAL A 228 -8.08 -12.28 -4.38
N ASP A 229 -7.24 -13.05 -5.08
CA ASP A 229 -7.36 -14.50 -5.13
C ASP A 229 -7.35 -15.12 -3.72
N TYR A 230 -8.21 -16.13 -3.52
CA TYR A 230 -8.44 -16.83 -2.25
C TYR A 230 -9.11 -15.98 -1.14
N ALA A 231 -9.63 -14.79 -1.45
CA ALA A 231 -10.45 -14.04 -0.50
C ALA A 231 -11.74 -14.81 -0.19
N VAL A 232 -12.07 -14.90 1.09
CA VAL A 232 -13.30 -15.56 1.57
C VAL A 232 -14.23 -14.51 2.16
N LYS A 233 -15.55 -14.73 1.96
CA LYS A 233 -16.59 -13.89 2.54
C LYS A 233 -16.98 -14.44 3.90
N LEU A 234 -16.45 -13.83 4.95
CA LEU A 234 -16.81 -14.18 6.34
C LEU A 234 -17.97 -13.33 6.87
N GLY A 235 -18.35 -12.29 6.12
CA GLY A 235 -19.26 -11.23 6.54
C GLY A 235 -18.57 -10.20 7.43
N PRO A 236 -19.04 -8.94 7.38
CA PRO A 236 -18.50 -7.89 8.24
C PRO A 236 -18.87 -8.16 9.70
N TRP A 237 -18.00 -7.79 10.62
CA TRP A 237 -18.34 -7.76 12.04
C TRP A 237 -19.55 -6.86 12.28
N PRO A 238 -20.62 -7.34 12.93
CA PRO A 238 -21.82 -6.56 13.16
C PRO A 238 -21.56 -5.42 14.16
N TYR A 239 -22.28 -4.32 14.00
CA TYR A 239 -22.30 -3.25 14.99
C TYR A 239 -23.24 -3.63 16.15
N HIS A 240 -22.69 -3.80 17.35
CA HIS A 240 -23.44 -4.23 18.53
C HIS A 240 -22.84 -3.67 19.83
N PRO A 241 -23.00 -2.35 20.11
CA PRO A 241 -22.35 -1.69 21.25
C PRO A 241 -22.72 -2.27 22.61
N LYS A 242 -23.91 -2.85 22.77
CA LYS A 242 -24.27 -3.55 24.00
C LYS A 242 -23.39 -4.77 24.23
N LYS A 243 -23.20 -5.59 23.20
CA LYS A 243 -22.28 -6.75 23.27
C LYS A 243 -20.83 -6.34 23.52
N ALA A 244 -20.41 -5.20 22.95
CA ALA A 244 -19.08 -4.65 23.22
C ALA A 244 -18.91 -4.32 24.71
N LYS A 245 -19.89 -3.68 25.36
CA LYS A 245 -19.84 -3.40 26.81
C LYS A 245 -19.81 -4.67 27.66
N GLU A 246 -20.59 -5.68 27.30
CA GLU A 246 -20.60 -6.98 27.99
C GLU A 246 -19.21 -7.63 27.95
N LEU A 247 -18.58 -7.70 26.76
CA LEU A 247 -17.25 -8.25 26.59
C LEU A 247 -16.17 -7.47 27.33
N LEU A 248 -16.26 -6.13 27.38
CA LEU A 248 -15.36 -5.30 28.16
C LEU A 248 -15.49 -5.59 29.65
N ALA A 249 -16.71 -5.72 30.17
CA ALA A 249 -16.95 -6.05 31.57
C ALA A 249 -16.39 -7.45 31.93
N GLU A 250 -16.63 -8.46 31.09
CA GLU A 250 -16.07 -9.81 31.22
C GLU A 250 -14.53 -9.83 31.19
N ALA A 251 -13.92 -8.90 30.44
CA ALA A 251 -12.46 -8.73 30.37
C ALA A 251 -11.88 -7.93 31.55
N GLY A 252 -12.73 -7.46 32.49
CA GLY A 252 -12.29 -6.70 33.65
C GLY A 252 -12.30 -5.16 33.46
N TYR A 253 -12.93 -4.67 32.38
CA TYR A 253 -13.02 -3.25 32.06
C TYR A 253 -14.48 -2.75 31.98
N PRO A 254 -15.30 -2.91 33.05
CA PRO A 254 -16.73 -2.56 33.03
C PRO A 254 -16.99 -1.06 32.75
N ASN A 255 -16.02 -0.20 33.08
CA ASN A 255 -16.08 1.25 32.82
C ASN A 255 -15.21 1.67 31.61
N GLY A 256 -14.70 0.71 30.84
CA GLY A 256 -13.75 0.96 29.76
C GLY A 256 -12.33 1.25 30.24
N PHE A 257 -11.53 1.89 29.39
CA PHE A 257 -10.13 2.25 29.66
C PHE A 257 -9.67 3.42 28.79
N GLU A 258 -8.52 3.98 29.11
CA GLU A 258 -7.88 5.02 28.30
C GLU A 258 -6.80 4.40 27.39
N THR A 259 -6.66 4.94 26.17
CA THR A 259 -5.70 4.46 25.19
C THR A 259 -5.33 5.54 24.17
N THR A 260 -4.39 5.23 23.27
CA THR A 260 -4.05 6.07 22.11
C THR A 260 -4.55 5.42 20.83
N LEU A 261 -5.00 6.25 19.88
CA LEU A 261 -5.40 5.86 18.54
C LEU A 261 -4.64 6.72 17.53
N TRP A 262 -3.67 6.13 16.87
CA TRP A 262 -2.89 6.82 15.86
C TRP A 262 -3.34 6.46 14.45
N SER A 263 -3.13 7.38 13.51
CA SER A 263 -3.37 7.15 12.09
C SER A 263 -2.09 7.28 11.28
N ALA A 264 -1.88 6.34 10.37
CA ALA A 264 -0.86 6.44 9.32
C ALA A 264 -1.15 7.57 8.32
N TYR A 265 -2.36 8.12 8.35
CA TYR A 265 -2.88 9.09 7.38
C TYR A 265 -3.21 10.40 8.04
N ASN A 266 -2.53 11.49 7.61
CA ASN A 266 -2.72 12.85 8.11
C ASN A 266 -3.67 13.69 7.23
N HIS A 267 -4.11 13.15 6.07
CA HIS A 267 -5.09 13.83 5.21
C HIS A 267 -6.51 13.80 5.81
N THR A 268 -7.38 14.68 5.30
CA THR A 268 -8.75 14.89 5.79
C THR A 268 -9.54 13.60 6.03
N THR A 269 -9.53 12.66 5.09
CA THR A 269 -10.25 11.38 5.24
C THR A 269 -9.70 10.55 6.41
N GLY A 270 -8.36 10.48 6.56
CA GLY A 270 -7.74 9.77 7.68
C GLY A 270 -8.13 10.35 9.03
N GLN A 271 -8.18 11.68 9.14
CA GLN A 271 -8.64 12.36 10.35
C GLN A 271 -10.12 12.10 10.65
N LYS A 272 -11.00 12.16 9.63
CA LYS A 272 -12.42 11.80 9.78
C LYS A 272 -12.59 10.37 10.32
N VAL A 273 -11.81 9.42 9.80
CA VAL A 273 -11.88 8.01 10.25
C VAL A 273 -11.51 7.87 11.72
N ILE A 274 -10.39 8.41 12.18
CA ILE A 274 -9.98 8.23 13.59
C ILE A 274 -10.89 9.00 14.56
N GLN A 275 -11.42 10.14 14.16
CA GLN A 275 -12.42 10.87 14.94
C GLN A 275 -13.74 10.09 15.07
N PHE A 276 -14.21 9.48 13.97
CA PHE A 276 -15.38 8.62 14.01
C PHE A 276 -15.15 7.40 14.93
N ILE A 277 -14.02 6.72 14.78
CA ILE A 277 -13.66 5.58 15.64
C ILE A 277 -13.60 6.01 17.11
N GLN A 278 -12.96 7.14 17.43
CA GLN A 278 -12.91 7.70 18.78
C GLN A 278 -14.30 7.87 19.39
N GLN A 279 -15.23 8.47 18.65
CA GLN A 279 -16.61 8.68 19.12
C GLN A 279 -17.33 7.36 19.36
N GLN A 280 -17.16 6.37 18.49
CA GLN A 280 -17.77 5.04 18.67
C GLN A 280 -17.19 4.30 19.87
N LEU A 281 -15.89 4.35 20.07
CA LEU A 281 -15.22 3.74 21.22
C LEU A 281 -15.63 4.40 22.53
N ALA A 282 -15.83 5.72 22.55
CA ALA A 282 -16.28 6.45 23.72
C ALA A 282 -17.67 5.99 24.20
N GLN A 283 -18.57 5.58 23.29
CA GLN A 283 -19.91 5.06 23.64
C GLN A 283 -19.86 3.77 24.46
N VAL A 284 -18.77 3.03 24.38
CA VAL A 284 -18.55 1.79 25.15
C VAL A 284 -17.55 1.98 26.29
N GLY A 285 -17.14 3.22 26.60
CA GLY A 285 -16.28 3.57 27.72
C GLY A 285 -14.78 3.63 27.35
N ILE A 286 -14.39 3.34 26.13
CA ILE A 286 -12.98 3.43 25.71
C ILE A 286 -12.66 4.87 25.30
N LYS A 287 -11.76 5.51 26.06
CA LYS A 287 -11.33 6.89 25.83
C LYS A 287 -10.03 6.90 25.03
N ALA A 288 -10.11 7.11 23.72
CA ALA A 288 -8.94 7.14 22.85
C ALA A 288 -8.45 8.58 22.62
N GLN A 289 -7.16 8.84 22.86
CA GLN A 289 -6.50 10.06 22.41
C GLN A 289 -6.04 9.88 20.96
N VAL A 290 -6.57 10.71 20.05
CA VAL A 290 -6.34 10.55 18.61
C VAL A 290 -5.17 11.41 18.12
N GLN A 291 -4.35 10.87 17.22
CA GLN A 291 -3.29 11.59 16.55
C GLN A 291 -3.11 11.06 15.11
N ALA A 292 -3.20 11.95 14.13
CA ALA A 292 -2.74 11.67 12.78
C ALA A 292 -1.23 11.93 12.70
N LEU A 293 -0.45 10.92 12.33
CA LEU A 293 1.01 10.97 12.33
C LEU A 293 1.54 11.52 11.01
N GLU A 294 2.46 12.47 11.10
CA GLU A 294 3.31 12.85 9.99
C GLU A 294 4.31 11.73 9.64
N ALA A 295 4.85 11.73 8.40
CA ALA A 295 5.71 10.67 7.91
C ALA A 295 6.91 10.37 8.84
N GLY A 296 7.57 11.39 9.35
CA GLY A 296 8.68 11.25 10.32
C GLY A 296 8.23 10.63 11.64
N GLN A 297 7.12 11.10 12.20
CA GLN A 297 6.53 10.57 13.43
C GLN A 297 6.08 9.11 13.27
N ARG A 298 5.57 8.75 12.09
CA ARG A 298 5.18 7.37 11.78
C ARG A 298 6.40 6.43 11.82
N VAL A 299 7.50 6.85 11.19
CA VAL A 299 8.75 6.08 11.23
C VAL A 299 9.23 5.95 12.67
N GLU A 300 9.31 7.04 13.42
CA GLU A 300 9.79 7.05 14.80
C GLU A 300 8.93 6.21 15.74
N LYS A 301 7.60 6.42 15.73
CA LYS A 301 6.68 5.85 16.74
C LYS A 301 6.18 4.45 16.41
N VAL A 302 6.24 4.04 15.12
CA VAL A 302 5.68 2.76 14.68
C VAL A 302 6.69 1.93 13.91
N GLU A 303 7.27 2.48 12.81
CA GLU A 303 8.02 1.67 11.86
C GLU A 303 9.44 1.30 12.32
N SER A 304 10.07 2.09 13.19
CA SER A 304 11.41 1.82 13.73
C SER A 304 11.43 0.83 14.90
N HIS A 305 10.27 0.58 15.51
CA HIS A 305 10.18 -0.36 16.63
C HIS A 305 10.24 -1.81 16.14
N GLN A 306 11.18 -2.57 16.68
CA GLN A 306 11.39 -3.97 16.33
C GLN A 306 10.74 -4.95 17.32
N ASP A 307 10.24 -4.43 18.43
CA ASP A 307 9.56 -5.21 19.47
C ASP A 307 8.19 -4.58 19.77
N ALA A 308 7.13 -5.26 19.38
CA ALA A 308 5.77 -4.80 19.63
C ALA A 308 5.40 -4.75 21.11
N ALA A 309 6.05 -5.57 21.96
CA ALA A 309 5.81 -5.56 23.41
C ALA A 309 6.27 -4.26 24.07
N THR A 310 7.28 -3.60 23.53
CA THR A 310 7.83 -2.33 24.05
C THR A 310 7.43 -1.11 23.21
N ALA A 311 6.86 -1.33 22.01
CA ALA A 311 6.45 -0.25 21.12
C ALA A 311 5.38 0.64 21.77
N PRO A 312 5.43 1.98 21.57
CA PRO A 312 4.45 2.90 22.15
C PRO A 312 3.07 2.83 21.51
N VAL A 313 2.96 2.21 20.34
CA VAL A 313 1.70 2.09 19.59
C VAL A 313 0.69 1.18 20.32
N ARG A 314 -0.57 1.59 20.34
CA ARG A 314 -1.71 0.84 20.92
C ARG A 314 -2.73 0.47 19.85
N LEU A 315 -3.52 1.46 19.39
CA LEU A 315 -4.42 1.36 18.26
C LEU A 315 -3.83 2.15 17.10
N TYR A 316 -3.80 1.54 15.92
CA TYR A 316 -3.19 2.15 14.74
C TYR A 316 -4.06 1.96 13.50
N TYR A 317 -4.67 3.05 13.02
CA TYR A 317 -5.40 3.04 11.77
C TYR A 317 -4.44 3.14 10.60
N THR A 318 -4.44 2.10 9.78
CA THR A 318 -3.57 1.99 8.61
C THR A 318 -4.25 1.21 7.49
N GLY A 319 -3.54 0.81 6.47
CA GLY A 319 -4.02 -0.05 5.41
C GLY A 319 -2.90 -0.85 4.77
N TRP A 320 -3.30 -1.96 4.20
CA TRP A 320 -2.42 -2.83 3.46
C TRP A 320 -2.98 -3.15 2.08
N SER A 321 -2.13 -3.23 1.09
CA SER A 321 -2.50 -3.58 -0.28
C SER A 321 -1.91 -4.94 -0.64
N SER A 322 -2.74 -5.83 -1.17
CA SER A 322 -2.27 -7.06 -1.82
C SER A 322 -1.65 -6.73 -3.18
N SER A 323 -0.56 -5.92 -3.17
CA SER A 323 0.04 -5.32 -4.36
C SER A 323 0.66 -6.32 -5.33
N THR A 324 0.78 -7.58 -4.94
CA THR A 324 1.10 -8.71 -5.81
C THR A 324 -0.14 -9.37 -6.43
N GLY A 325 -1.35 -8.93 -6.01
CA GLY A 325 -2.63 -9.45 -6.50
C GLY A 325 -3.05 -10.79 -5.91
N GLU A 326 -2.34 -11.31 -4.89
CA GLU A 326 -2.60 -12.62 -4.28
C GLU A 326 -2.59 -12.57 -2.74
N ALA A 327 -3.04 -13.66 -2.11
CA ALA A 327 -3.30 -13.74 -0.68
C ALA A 327 -2.04 -13.69 0.19
N ASP A 328 -0.93 -14.29 -0.21
CA ASP A 328 0.28 -14.39 0.61
C ASP A 328 0.79 -13.02 1.04
N TRP A 329 0.92 -12.09 0.09
CA TRP A 329 1.35 -10.71 0.39
C TRP A 329 0.29 -9.92 1.17
N GLY A 330 -0.97 -10.32 1.07
CA GLY A 330 -2.07 -9.75 1.86
C GLY A 330 -2.07 -10.20 3.32
N LEU A 331 -1.55 -11.40 3.60
CA LEU A 331 -1.68 -12.04 4.92
C LEU A 331 -0.35 -12.21 5.65
N ARG A 332 0.67 -12.78 5.01
CA ARG A 332 1.93 -13.16 5.68
C ARG A 332 2.61 -11.99 6.41
N PRO A 333 2.79 -10.80 5.80
CA PRO A 333 3.45 -9.69 6.49
C PRO A 333 2.68 -9.16 7.70
N LEU A 334 1.37 -9.44 7.78
CA LEU A 334 0.50 -8.90 8.82
C LEU A 334 0.20 -9.91 9.93
N PHE A 335 0.12 -11.21 9.61
CA PHE A 335 -0.44 -12.21 10.52
C PHE A 335 0.48 -13.40 10.80
N ALA A 336 1.58 -13.58 10.05
CA ALA A 336 2.48 -14.70 10.32
C ALA A 336 3.29 -14.44 11.59
N GLY A 337 3.27 -15.38 12.54
CA GLY A 337 3.94 -15.24 13.84
C GLY A 337 5.45 -15.06 13.75
N ASP A 338 6.10 -15.64 12.73
CA ASP A 338 7.52 -15.47 12.45
C ASP A 338 7.88 -14.07 11.89
N LYS A 339 6.86 -13.24 11.64
CA LYS A 339 7.00 -11.85 11.15
C LYS A 339 6.74 -10.80 12.23
N THR A 340 6.48 -11.22 13.48
CA THR A 340 6.30 -10.33 14.62
C THR A 340 7.57 -10.33 15.47
N PRO A 341 8.09 -9.19 15.83
CA PRO A 341 8.81 -8.28 14.93
C PRO A 341 10.00 -8.97 14.27
N PRO A 342 10.65 -8.40 13.31
CA PRO A 342 10.70 -6.98 13.01
C PRO A 342 9.85 -6.55 11.82
N SER A 343 8.64 -7.00 11.69
CA SER A 343 7.78 -6.46 10.66
C SER A 343 7.05 -5.23 11.18
N MET A 344 7.39 -4.05 10.65
CA MET A 344 6.65 -2.80 10.91
C MET A 344 5.15 -2.89 10.59
N TYR A 345 4.71 -3.98 9.99
CA TYR A 345 3.35 -4.20 9.54
C TYR A 345 2.58 -5.13 10.47
N ASN A 346 3.28 -5.94 11.26
CA ASN A 346 2.71 -6.91 12.16
C ASN A 346 3.01 -6.51 13.63
N ILE A 347 2.11 -5.72 14.19
CA ILE A 347 2.08 -5.37 15.61
C ILE A 347 0.98 -6.15 16.35
N SER A 348 0.39 -7.14 15.69
CA SER A 348 -0.71 -7.95 16.20
C SER A 348 -0.28 -9.37 16.52
#